data_3f581cc3ecc753dd3e8058cdbc30a1cc
#
_entry.id   3f581cc3ecc753dd3e8058cdbc30a1cc
#
_cell.length_a   1.000
_cell.length_b   1.000
_cell.length_c   1.000
_cell.angle_alpha   90.00
_cell.angle_beta   90.00
_cell.angle_gamma   90.00
#
_symmetry.space_group_name_H-M   'P 1'
#
loop_
_entity.id
_entity.type
_entity.pdbx_description
1 polymer ?
#
loop_
_entity_poly.entity_id
_entity_poly.type
_entity_poly.pdbx_seq_one_letter_code
_entity_poly.pdbx_strand_id
1 'polypeptide(L)'
;MSYSAKNIEVLKGLEPVRLRPGMYIGNTGRSGLNHLIQELIDNSVDEHLAGYCNNIWVSINEDGSATVSDDGRGVPVDIHEQEGIPAERVVYTVLHAGGKFNSSTYKISGGLHGVGSAVVNALSNKLIVDVARDGYLYHDTYEKGIPTTELVDGMLPKTKLKEKRTGTTVTLYPDDTIFETVKFKADAIKQRIKETAYLNPNLTITFQNKRDGEVPIVFHQPGGLSAFVEDISQGLTHTSPVVAISGEKDGIAADIVFLMTEDGEENIIGFTNNITNPEGGTHVTGFKSAFAKLINNYARNELGVLKEKDSNLTGADIRSGMQAIISVKHPDPQFEGQTKTKLSNTDVSKAVDDIVKEQLTVYFDRNYDVLKDIVDRAVALSKRKALEKSKININKFSFEGNGKLAKQESSDSSKCEIFIVEGDSAGGSAKTARNRKYQAILPLRGKILNVEKKPVAKVLENAEIKALINAFGCGFMQGYGNDFDISKLNYDKIIIMTDADVDGAHIATLLLTFFYRFYPDLISEGHIYIAIPPLYRVGEGKNIKYLYSDDELAKYRKTHTSKFTIQRYKGLGEMDADQLYETTMNPETRLLKQVSVNSRIEANQLTQTLMGTEVAPRREYIETHSADAVLDI
;
A
#
# COMPACT_ATOMS: atom_id res chain seq x y z
N MET A 1 -8.55 39.69 -8.26
CA MET A 1 -9.00 39.20 -9.59
C MET A 1 -10.39 38.61 -9.42
N SER A 2 -11.37 38.96 -10.25
CA SER A 2 -12.73 38.40 -10.16
C SER A 2 -12.73 37.00 -10.79
N TYR A 3 -13.18 35.99 -10.05
CA TYR A 3 -13.41 34.65 -10.57
C TYR A 3 -14.58 34.69 -11.56
N SER A 4 -14.34 34.30 -12.80
CA SER A 4 -15.35 34.35 -13.88
C SER A 4 -15.25 33.10 -14.76
N ALA A 5 -16.20 32.88 -15.65
CA ALA A 5 -16.20 31.73 -16.57
C ALA A 5 -14.90 31.62 -17.42
N LYS A 6 -14.19 32.73 -17.63
CA LYS A 6 -12.88 32.74 -18.31
C LYS A 6 -11.76 32.05 -17.53
N ASN A 7 -11.96 31.83 -16.24
CA ASN A 7 -11.01 31.16 -15.36
C ASN A 7 -11.27 29.64 -15.27
N ILE A 8 -12.29 29.14 -15.96
CA ILE A 8 -12.61 27.71 -16.03
C ILE A 8 -11.94 27.15 -17.29
N GLU A 9 -10.94 26.29 -17.09
CA GLU A 9 -10.24 25.57 -18.15
C GLU A 9 -10.82 24.17 -18.32
N VAL A 10 -11.01 23.73 -19.55
CA VAL A 10 -11.51 22.40 -19.88
C VAL A 10 -10.37 21.64 -20.56
N LEU A 11 -9.82 20.65 -19.85
CA LEU A 11 -8.77 19.77 -20.37
C LEU A 11 -9.40 18.69 -21.25
N LYS A 12 -8.73 18.31 -22.35
CA LYS A 12 -9.22 17.31 -23.31
C LYS A 12 -8.22 16.15 -23.49
N GLY A 13 -8.72 15.01 -23.94
CA GLY A 13 -7.90 13.83 -24.23
C GLY A 13 -7.13 13.36 -23.00
N LEU A 14 -5.81 13.20 -23.12
CA LEU A 14 -4.92 12.71 -22.06
C LEU A 14 -4.25 13.83 -21.23
N GLU A 15 -4.53 15.09 -21.53
CA GLU A 15 -3.98 16.25 -20.81
C GLU A 15 -4.31 16.24 -19.31
N PRO A 16 -5.54 15.87 -18.86
CA PRO A 16 -5.88 15.76 -17.44
C PRO A 16 -4.97 14.77 -16.69
N VAL A 17 -4.60 13.67 -17.35
CA VAL A 17 -3.73 12.62 -16.76
C VAL A 17 -2.33 13.18 -16.52
N ARG A 18 -1.76 13.88 -17.50
CA ARG A 18 -0.43 14.49 -17.41
C ARG A 18 -0.38 15.62 -16.39
N LEU A 19 -1.45 16.41 -16.27
CA LEU A 19 -1.53 17.54 -15.33
C LEU A 19 -1.74 17.07 -13.87
N ARG A 20 -2.50 16.00 -13.67
CA ARG A 20 -2.86 15.46 -12.34
C ARG A 20 -2.62 13.95 -12.27
N PRO A 21 -1.39 13.46 -12.45
CA PRO A 21 -1.08 12.02 -12.50
C PRO A 21 -1.47 11.31 -11.20
N GLY A 22 -1.34 11.96 -10.04
CA GLY A 22 -1.70 11.40 -8.75
C GLY A 22 -3.15 10.90 -8.64
N MET A 23 -4.09 11.46 -9.42
CA MET A 23 -5.48 10.99 -9.46
C MET A 23 -5.62 9.59 -10.08
N TYR A 24 -4.66 9.19 -10.93
CA TYR A 24 -4.71 7.93 -11.70
C TYR A 24 -3.75 6.87 -11.17
N ILE A 25 -2.58 7.27 -10.67
CA ILE A 25 -1.51 6.36 -10.22
C ILE A 25 -1.11 6.56 -8.74
N GLY A 26 -1.87 7.37 -7.99
CA GLY A 26 -1.67 7.64 -6.57
C GLY A 26 -0.56 8.66 -6.28
N ASN A 27 0.62 8.50 -6.85
CA ASN A 27 1.75 9.44 -6.70
C ASN A 27 2.72 9.37 -7.88
N THR A 28 3.67 10.31 -7.96
CA THR A 28 4.71 10.38 -9.01
C THR A 28 6.07 9.82 -8.59
N GLY A 29 6.15 9.23 -7.41
CA GLY A 29 7.34 8.53 -6.93
C GLY A 29 7.47 7.11 -7.53
N ARG A 30 8.37 6.31 -6.93
CA ARG A 30 8.66 4.93 -7.42
C ARG A 30 7.43 4.01 -7.44
N SER A 31 6.50 4.15 -6.50
CA SER A 31 5.30 3.31 -6.49
C SER A 31 4.37 3.64 -7.65
N GLY A 32 4.13 4.91 -7.93
CA GLY A 32 3.36 5.32 -9.10
C GLY A 32 4.03 4.96 -10.42
N LEU A 33 5.38 5.01 -10.48
CA LEU A 33 6.13 4.54 -11.64
C LEU A 33 5.92 3.03 -11.88
N ASN A 34 6.06 2.20 -10.83
CA ASN A 34 5.84 0.76 -10.94
C ASN A 34 4.38 0.42 -11.28
N HIS A 35 3.43 1.27 -10.90
CA HIS A 35 2.02 1.09 -11.23
C HIS A 35 1.76 1.05 -12.74
N LEU A 36 2.56 1.75 -13.55
CA LEU A 36 2.46 1.68 -15.02
C LEU A 36 2.70 0.25 -15.54
N ILE A 37 3.73 -0.44 -15.02
CA ILE A 37 4.00 -1.85 -15.38
C ILE A 37 2.86 -2.74 -14.87
N GLN A 38 2.34 -2.45 -13.66
CA GLN A 38 1.24 -3.20 -13.07
C GLN A 38 -0.02 -3.14 -13.95
N GLU A 39 -0.39 -1.97 -14.46
CA GLU A 39 -1.54 -1.82 -15.37
C GLU A 39 -1.38 -2.67 -16.65
N LEU A 40 -0.16 -2.78 -17.18
CA LEU A 40 0.11 -3.63 -18.35
C LEU A 40 0.02 -5.12 -18.00
N ILE A 41 0.56 -5.54 -16.84
CA ILE A 41 0.44 -6.91 -16.35
C ILE A 41 -1.03 -7.26 -16.11
N ASP A 42 -1.80 -6.38 -15.47
CA ASP A 42 -3.22 -6.60 -15.19
C ASP A 42 -4.04 -6.76 -16.48
N ASN A 43 -3.70 -6.06 -17.56
CA ASN A 43 -4.32 -6.27 -18.87
C ASN A 43 -4.05 -7.67 -19.44
N SER A 44 -2.82 -8.16 -19.32
CA SER A 44 -2.45 -9.51 -19.75
C SER A 44 -3.09 -10.59 -18.86
N VAL A 45 -3.23 -10.33 -17.56
CA VAL A 45 -3.96 -11.20 -16.61
C VAL A 45 -5.44 -11.25 -16.94
N ASP A 46 -6.06 -10.15 -17.37
CA ASP A 46 -7.46 -10.14 -17.82
C ASP A 46 -7.67 -11.04 -19.07
N GLU A 47 -6.69 -11.09 -19.99
CA GLU A 47 -6.68 -12.05 -21.10
C GLU A 47 -6.55 -13.50 -20.60
N HIS A 48 -5.76 -13.74 -19.54
CA HIS A 48 -5.69 -15.06 -18.91
C HIS A 48 -7.02 -15.46 -18.27
N LEU A 49 -7.66 -14.57 -17.50
CA LEU A 49 -8.97 -14.81 -16.88
C LEU A 49 -10.07 -15.05 -17.92
N ALA A 50 -9.92 -14.45 -19.11
CA ALA A 50 -10.80 -14.73 -20.26
C ALA A 50 -10.46 -16.06 -20.99
N GLY A 51 -9.39 -16.76 -20.58
CA GLY A 51 -8.98 -18.06 -21.11
C GLY A 51 -8.12 -18.02 -22.38
N TYR A 52 -7.50 -16.89 -22.70
CA TYR A 52 -6.76 -16.72 -23.95
C TYR A 52 -5.25 -16.52 -23.79
N CYS A 53 -4.76 -16.29 -22.57
CA CYS A 53 -3.35 -16.06 -22.28
C CYS A 53 -2.82 -17.10 -21.27
N ASN A 54 -1.65 -17.67 -21.54
CA ASN A 54 -0.98 -18.61 -20.64
C ASN A 54 0.43 -18.15 -20.25
N ASN A 55 1.01 -17.23 -20.99
CA ASN A 55 2.35 -16.76 -20.76
C ASN A 55 2.43 -15.25 -20.83
N ILE A 56 3.09 -14.65 -19.84
CA ILE A 56 3.39 -13.21 -19.77
C ILE A 56 4.90 -13.05 -19.60
N TRP A 57 5.50 -12.13 -20.34
CA TRP A 57 6.91 -11.76 -20.22
C TRP A 57 7.03 -10.31 -19.81
N VAL A 58 7.76 -10.07 -18.74
CA VAL A 58 8.00 -8.72 -18.18
C VAL A 58 9.50 -8.48 -18.15
N SER A 59 9.96 -7.35 -18.69
CA SER A 59 11.36 -6.97 -18.58
C SER A 59 11.56 -5.49 -18.25
N ILE A 60 12.56 -5.21 -17.42
CA ILE A 60 13.18 -3.90 -17.30
C ILE A 60 14.39 -3.93 -18.23
N ASN A 61 14.41 -3.04 -19.21
CA ASN A 61 15.42 -3.03 -20.26
C ASN A 61 16.67 -2.20 -19.86
N GLU A 62 17.78 -2.40 -20.55
CA GLU A 62 19.06 -1.70 -20.31
C GLU A 62 18.94 -0.17 -20.49
N ASP A 63 18.07 0.26 -21.40
CA ASP A 63 17.80 1.68 -21.68
C ASP A 63 16.85 2.36 -20.68
N GLY A 64 16.44 1.64 -19.63
CA GLY A 64 15.53 2.14 -18.59
C GLY A 64 14.04 2.01 -18.93
N SER A 65 13.69 1.52 -20.13
CA SER A 65 12.31 1.19 -20.48
C SER A 65 11.85 -0.10 -19.80
N ALA A 66 10.53 -0.36 -19.82
CA ALA A 66 9.96 -1.63 -19.42
C ALA A 66 9.08 -2.20 -20.53
N THR A 67 9.12 -3.52 -20.68
CA THR A 67 8.32 -4.24 -21.68
C THR A 67 7.45 -5.29 -20.98
N VAL A 68 6.16 -5.30 -21.32
CA VAL A 68 5.24 -6.39 -20.97
C VAL A 68 4.69 -6.99 -22.27
N SER A 69 4.75 -8.30 -22.38
CA SER A 69 4.25 -9.05 -23.54
C SER A 69 3.43 -10.24 -23.06
N ASP A 70 2.37 -10.57 -23.80
CA ASP A 70 1.51 -11.72 -23.55
C ASP A 70 1.28 -12.56 -24.84
N ASP A 71 0.75 -13.77 -24.66
CA ASP A 71 0.29 -14.65 -25.73
C ASP A 71 -1.24 -14.67 -25.87
N GLY A 72 -1.91 -13.63 -25.43
CA GLY A 72 -3.36 -13.44 -25.53
C GLY A 72 -3.85 -13.23 -26.96
N ARG A 73 -5.10 -12.79 -27.13
CA ARG A 73 -5.70 -12.55 -28.45
C ARG A 73 -5.07 -11.42 -29.24
N GLY A 74 -4.34 -10.53 -28.58
CA GLY A 74 -3.93 -9.24 -29.11
C GLY A 74 -5.06 -8.20 -29.09
N VAL A 75 -4.75 -6.95 -28.80
CA VAL A 75 -5.71 -5.84 -28.84
C VAL A 75 -6.37 -5.75 -30.22
N PRO A 76 -7.71 -5.49 -30.34
CA PRO A 76 -8.35 -5.27 -31.63
C PRO A 76 -7.66 -4.15 -32.43
N VAL A 77 -7.45 -4.37 -33.72
CA VAL A 77 -6.74 -3.46 -34.65
C VAL A 77 -7.59 -2.93 -35.78
N ASP A 78 -8.83 -3.43 -35.89
CA ASP A 78 -9.85 -2.98 -36.83
C ASP A 78 -10.33 -1.56 -36.48
N ILE A 79 -11.00 -0.90 -37.42
CA ILE A 79 -11.51 0.45 -37.22
C ILE A 79 -12.67 0.43 -36.25
N HIS A 80 -12.56 1.26 -35.21
CA HIS A 80 -13.63 1.45 -34.23
C HIS A 80 -14.76 2.29 -34.87
N GLU A 81 -15.98 1.75 -34.85
CA GLU A 81 -17.11 2.33 -35.59
C GLU A 81 -17.44 3.78 -35.20
N GLN A 82 -17.33 4.12 -33.92
CA GLN A 82 -17.68 5.47 -33.43
C GLN A 82 -16.54 6.47 -33.58
N GLU A 83 -15.29 6.03 -33.39
CA GLU A 83 -14.13 6.92 -33.39
C GLU A 83 -13.47 7.04 -34.78
N GLY A 84 -13.75 6.09 -35.70
CA GLY A 84 -13.20 6.11 -37.05
C GLY A 84 -11.69 5.89 -37.15
N ILE A 85 -11.04 5.44 -36.08
CA ILE A 85 -9.60 5.13 -35.99
C ILE A 85 -9.40 3.68 -35.53
N PRO A 86 -8.20 3.09 -35.67
CA PRO A 86 -7.90 1.76 -35.18
C PRO A 86 -8.27 1.59 -33.71
N ALA A 87 -8.95 0.48 -33.35
CA ALA A 87 -9.42 0.24 -31.99
C ALA A 87 -8.26 0.18 -30.98
N GLU A 88 -7.09 -0.25 -31.41
CA GLU A 88 -5.87 -0.16 -30.62
C GLU A 88 -5.60 1.30 -30.17
N ARG A 89 -5.63 2.27 -31.10
CA ARG A 89 -5.46 3.69 -30.78
C ARG A 89 -6.52 4.21 -29.81
N VAL A 90 -7.76 3.77 -29.94
CA VAL A 90 -8.83 4.15 -29.02
C VAL A 90 -8.47 3.70 -27.59
N VAL A 91 -7.98 2.47 -27.41
CA VAL A 91 -7.58 1.92 -26.10
C VAL A 91 -6.43 2.74 -25.47
N TYR A 92 -5.48 3.23 -26.26
CA TYR A 92 -4.33 3.95 -25.74
C TYR A 92 -4.47 5.48 -25.71
N THR A 93 -5.51 6.07 -26.36
CA THR A 93 -5.65 7.53 -26.44
C THR A 93 -6.96 8.09 -25.89
N VAL A 94 -7.96 7.24 -25.67
CA VAL A 94 -9.27 7.66 -25.17
C VAL A 94 -9.50 7.13 -23.78
N LEU A 95 -9.76 8.03 -22.82
CA LEU A 95 -10.15 7.64 -21.45
C LEU A 95 -11.56 7.05 -21.47
N HIS A 96 -11.78 6.07 -20.60
CA HIS A 96 -13.05 5.35 -20.51
C HIS A 96 -13.44 4.60 -21.79
N ALA A 97 -12.44 4.11 -22.51
CA ALA A 97 -12.59 3.24 -23.67
C ALA A 97 -12.01 1.84 -23.39
N GLY A 98 -12.70 0.80 -23.81
CA GLY A 98 -12.20 -0.58 -23.67
C GLY A 98 -13.29 -1.64 -23.76
N GLY A 99 -12.91 -2.86 -24.15
CA GLY A 99 -13.82 -4.01 -24.30
C GLY A 99 -14.34 -4.58 -22.97
N LYS A 100 -13.85 -4.09 -21.82
CA LYS A 100 -14.18 -4.60 -20.48
C LYS A 100 -15.50 -4.04 -19.92
N PHE A 101 -16.07 -3.03 -20.56
CA PHE A 101 -17.43 -2.54 -20.26
C PHE A 101 -18.54 -3.50 -20.72
N ASN A 102 -18.21 -4.45 -21.59
CA ASN A 102 -19.15 -5.44 -22.09
C ASN A 102 -18.89 -6.79 -21.44
N SER A 103 -19.81 -7.23 -20.57
CA SER A 103 -19.74 -8.50 -19.84
C SER A 103 -19.71 -9.74 -20.76
N SER A 104 -20.07 -9.62 -22.05
CA SER A 104 -19.97 -10.71 -23.02
C SER A 104 -18.51 -11.01 -23.41
N THR A 105 -17.61 -10.03 -23.32
CA THR A 105 -16.21 -10.18 -23.71
C THR A 105 -15.32 -10.58 -22.52
N TYR A 106 -15.59 -10.00 -21.34
CA TYR A 106 -14.90 -10.31 -20.09
C TYR A 106 -15.94 -10.45 -18.97
N LYS A 107 -16.13 -11.68 -18.47
CA LYS A 107 -17.04 -11.93 -17.34
C LYS A 107 -16.50 -11.40 -16.02
N ILE A 108 -15.18 -11.45 -15.87
CA ILE A 108 -14.44 -11.03 -14.70
C ILE A 108 -13.19 -10.31 -15.21
N SER A 109 -12.94 -9.10 -14.75
CA SER A 109 -11.72 -8.36 -15.08
C SER A 109 -11.30 -7.47 -13.92
N GLY A 110 -10.00 -7.16 -13.84
CA GLY A 110 -9.46 -6.17 -12.93
C GLY A 110 -9.56 -4.74 -13.49
N GLY A 111 -9.49 -4.60 -14.81
CA GLY A 111 -9.49 -3.31 -15.52
C GLY A 111 -10.89 -2.80 -15.85
N LEU A 112 -11.61 -2.23 -14.88
CA LEU A 112 -13.02 -1.84 -15.01
C LEU A 112 -13.25 -0.43 -15.56
N HIS A 113 -12.29 0.47 -15.37
CA HIS A 113 -12.49 1.90 -15.65
C HIS A 113 -12.14 2.31 -17.08
N GLY A 114 -11.50 1.42 -17.87
CA GLY A 114 -11.08 1.71 -19.23
C GLY A 114 -10.07 2.87 -19.35
N VAL A 115 -9.21 3.02 -18.35
CA VAL A 115 -8.25 4.13 -18.31
C VAL A 115 -6.79 3.69 -18.26
N GLY A 116 -6.48 2.47 -17.79
CA GLY A 116 -5.11 2.02 -17.50
C GLY A 116 -4.15 2.18 -18.67
N SER A 117 -4.48 1.63 -19.86
CA SER A 117 -3.64 1.74 -21.07
C SER A 117 -3.42 3.18 -21.50
N ALA A 118 -4.48 4.00 -21.47
CA ALA A 118 -4.40 5.43 -21.81
C ALA A 118 -3.58 6.22 -20.78
N VAL A 119 -3.64 5.85 -19.50
CA VAL A 119 -2.80 6.45 -18.43
C VAL A 119 -1.34 6.08 -18.62
N VAL A 120 -1.03 4.81 -18.91
CA VAL A 120 0.35 4.38 -19.23
C VAL A 120 0.90 5.19 -20.41
N ASN A 121 0.13 5.33 -21.49
CA ASN A 121 0.53 6.13 -22.64
C ASN A 121 0.75 7.60 -22.28
N ALA A 122 -0.19 8.24 -21.58
CA ALA A 122 -0.12 9.64 -21.19
C ALA A 122 1.12 9.96 -20.33
N LEU A 123 1.54 9.01 -19.46
CA LEU A 123 2.65 9.20 -18.53
C LEU A 123 3.99 8.65 -19.04
N SER A 124 4.00 8.17 -20.29
CA SER A 124 5.22 7.75 -20.99
C SER A 124 5.75 8.88 -21.89
N ASN A 125 7.06 9.08 -21.88
CA ASN A 125 7.73 9.92 -22.88
C ASN A 125 7.58 9.30 -24.28
N LYS A 126 7.72 7.95 -24.33
CA LYS A 126 7.48 7.15 -25.53
C LYS A 126 6.79 5.84 -25.12
N LEU A 127 5.81 5.42 -25.93
CA LEU A 127 5.18 4.10 -25.84
C LEU A 127 5.27 3.42 -27.20
N ILE A 128 5.56 2.11 -27.20
CA ILE A 128 5.56 1.26 -28.39
C ILE A 128 4.57 0.12 -28.14
N VAL A 129 3.67 -0.08 -29.08
CA VAL A 129 2.66 -1.15 -29.02
C VAL A 129 2.80 -2.01 -30.27
N ASP A 130 3.09 -3.28 -30.07
CA ASP A 130 3.17 -4.31 -31.09
C ASP A 130 2.04 -5.33 -30.86
N VAL A 131 1.16 -5.52 -31.83
CA VAL A 131 0.03 -6.44 -31.72
C VAL A 131 0.18 -7.56 -32.76
N ALA A 132 0.37 -8.77 -32.31
CA ALA A 132 0.36 -9.97 -33.13
C ALA A 132 -1.08 -10.50 -33.23
N ARG A 133 -1.71 -10.38 -34.39
CA ARG A 133 -3.09 -10.77 -34.61
C ARG A 133 -3.35 -11.11 -36.07
N ASP A 134 -4.19 -12.11 -36.33
CA ASP A 134 -4.64 -12.52 -37.67
C ASP A 134 -3.49 -12.81 -38.66
N GLY A 135 -2.34 -13.27 -38.15
CA GLY A 135 -1.14 -13.61 -38.92
C GLY A 135 -0.27 -12.42 -39.30
N TYR A 136 -0.53 -11.25 -38.72
CA TYR A 136 0.25 -10.02 -38.90
C TYR A 136 0.72 -9.47 -37.55
N LEU A 137 1.83 -8.73 -37.60
CA LEU A 137 2.32 -7.87 -36.54
C LEU A 137 1.97 -6.43 -36.91
N TYR A 138 1.12 -5.81 -36.12
CA TYR A 138 0.75 -4.39 -36.23
C TYR A 138 1.63 -3.60 -35.28
N HIS A 139 2.06 -2.41 -35.71
CA HIS A 139 2.99 -1.57 -34.95
C HIS A 139 2.43 -0.16 -34.79
N ASP A 140 2.43 0.36 -33.56
CA ASP A 140 2.13 1.77 -33.27
C ASP A 140 3.11 2.35 -32.27
N THR A 141 3.31 3.64 -32.33
CA THR A 141 4.18 4.39 -31.43
C THR A 141 3.50 5.69 -31.00
N TYR A 142 3.82 6.09 -29.77
CA TYR A 142 3.26 7.28 -29.16
C TYR A 142 4.37 8.08 -28.48
N GLU A 143 4.22 9.40 -28.48
CA GLU A 143 5.01 10.32 -27.69
C GLU A 143 4.09 11.14 -26.79
N LYS A 144 4.26 11.01 -25.47
CA LYS A 144 3.48 11.74 -24.44
C LYS A 144 1.96 11.64 -24.66
N GLY A 145 1.50 10.45 -25.03
CA GLY A 145 0.08 10.16 -25.28
C GLY A 145 -0.40 10.42 -26.70
N ILE A 146 0.43 10.94 -27.58
CA ILE A 146 0.07 11.31 -28.96
C ILE A 146 0.61 10.25 -29.92
N PRO A 147 -0.22 9.66 -30.81
CA PRO A 147 0.24 8.71 -31.83
C PRO A 147 1.24 9.37 -32.79
N THR A 148 2.33 8.68 -33.10
CA THR A 148 3.39 9.16 -34.00
C THR A 148 3.53 8.31 -35.27
N THR A 149 2.98 7.09 -35.26
CA THR A 149 2.98 6.23 -36.45
C THR A 149 1.96 6.71 -37.47
N GLU A 150 2.35 6.87 -38.71
CA GLU A 150 1.43 7.19 -39.83
C GLU A 150 0.58 5.97 -40.18
N LEU A 151 -0.73 6.20 -40.36
CA LEU A 151 -1.65 5.16 -40.80
C LEU A 151 -1.52 4.94 -42.33
N VAL A 152 -1.59 3.68 -42.73
CA VAL A 152 -1.65 3.28 -44.15
C VAL A 152 -3.08 2.92 -44.50
N ASP A 153 -3.70 3.69 -45.38
CA ASP A 153 -5.14 3.56 -45.73
C ASP A 153 -6.07 3.55 -44.48
N GLY A 154 -5.75 4.37 -43.50
CA GLY A 154 -6.50 4.48 -42.23
C GLY A 154 -6.22 3.37 -41.20
N MET A 155 -5.39 2.40 -41.53
CA MET A 155 -5.03 1.27 -40.68
C MET A 155 -3.61 1.38 -40.16
N LEU A 156 -3.32 0.68 -39.05
CA LEU A 156 -1.95 0.54 -38.55
C LEU A 156 -1.06 -0.19 -39.56
N PRO A 157 0.21 0.22 -39.72
CA PRO A 157 1.18 -0.51 -40.53
C PRO A 157 1.35 -1.93 -39.97
N LYS A 158 1.43 -2.91 -40.89
CA LYS A 158 1.50 -4.32 -40.51
C LYS A 158 2.53 -5.09 -41.31
N THR A 159 3.17 -6.06 -40.66
CA THR A 159 4.12 -7.00 -41.28
C THR A 159 3.60 -8.40 -41.12
N LYS A 160 3.68 -9.22 -42.17
CA LYS A 160 3.23 -10.63 -42.11
C LYS A 160 4.14 -11.41 -41.16
N LEU A 161 3.54 -12.10 -40.19
CA LEU A 161 4.28 -12.98 -39.29
C LEU A 161 4.76 -14.24 -40.02
N LYS A 162 5.98 -14.67 -39.70
CA LYS A 162 6.54 -15.95 -40.20
C LYS A 162 5.90 -17.16 -39.49
N GLU A 163 5.58 -17.01 -38.21
CA GLU A 163 4.96 -18.03 -37.37
C GLU A 163 3.62 -17.53 -36.85
N LYS A 164 2.63 -18.42 -36.75
CA LYS A 164 1.33 -18.09 -36.18
C LYS A 164 1.49 -17.86 -34.69
N ARG A 165 1.35 -16.61 -34.27
CA ARG A 165 1.24 -16.23 -32.87
C ARG A 165 0.23 -15.09 -32.70
N THR A 166 -0.31 -14.95 -31.50
CA THR A 166 -1.12 -13.81 -31.09
C THR A 166 -0.54 -13.21 -29.82
N GLY A 167 -0.95 -12.01 -29.47
CA GLY A 167 -0.57 -11.35 -28.23
C GLY A 167 -0.31 -9.86 -28.40
N THR A 168 -0.13 -9.18 -27.29
CA THR A 168 0.21 -7.76 -27.24
C THR A 168 1.57 -7.59 -26.57
N THR A 169 2.42 -6.74 -27.13
CA THR A 169 3.70 -6.35 -26.52
C THR A 169 3.69 -4.83 -26.38
N VAL A 170 3.88 -4.35 -25.17
CA VAL A 170 3.94 -2.92 -24.87
C VAL A 170 5.29 -2.58 -24.24
N THR A 171 6.00 -1.62 -24.84
CA THR A 171 7.23 -1.08 -24.27
C THR A 171 7.02 0.39 -23.91
N LEU A 172 7.20 0.70 -22.63
CA LEU A 172 7.01 2.04 -22.10
C LEU A 172 8.35 2.67 -21.68
N TYR A 173 8.53 3.93 -22.00
CA TYR A 173 9.62 4.80 -21.57
C TYR A 173 9.02 5.87 -20.66
N PRO A 174 9.28 5.84 -19.33
CA PRO A 174 8.68 6.80 -18.41
C PRO A 174 9.05 8.25 -18.74
N ASP A 175 8.12 9.19 -18.52
CA ASP A 175 8.38 10.61 -18.72
C ASP A 175 9.08 11.20 -17.48
N ASP A 176 10.35 11.58 -17.62
CA ASP A 176 11.19 12.19 -16.59
C ASP A 176 10.76 13.60 -16.18
N THR A 177 9.84 14.21 -16.93
CA THR A 177 9.24 15.51 -16.56
C THR A 177 8.06 15.36 -15.60
N ILE A 178 7.55 14.13 -15.43
CA ILE A 178 6.40 13.81 -14.56
C ILE A 178 6.86 13.07 -13.30
N PHE A 179 7.71 12.05 -13.47
CA PHE A 179 8.14 11.20 -12.37
C PHE A 179 9.36 11.76 -11.66
N GLU A 180 9.36 11.68 -10.32
CA GLU A 180 10.52 12.03 -9.49
C GLU A 180 11.74 11.15 -9.80
N THR A 181 11.51 9.95 -10.29
CA THR A 181 12.52 8.98 -10.75
C THR A 181 11.95 8.13 -11.87
N VAL A 182 12.77 7.80 -12.84
CA VAL A 182 12.43 6.86 -13.93
C VAL A 182 13.03 5.47 -13.72
N LYS A 183 13.59 5.21 -12.53
CA LYS A 183 14.17 3.91 -12.18
C LYS A 183 13.14 3.01 -11.52
N PHE A 184 12.72 1.96 -12.22
CA PHE A 184 11.83 0.93 -11.69
C PHE A 184 12.47 0.18 -10.53
N LYS A 185 11.66 -0.17 -9.52
CA LYS A 185 12.05 -1.04 -8.40
C LYS A 185 11.74 -2.50 -8.77
N ALA A 186 12.76 -3.24 -9.21
CA ALA A 186 12.62 -4.62 -9.70
C ALA A 186 11.98 -5.56 -8.67
N ASP A 187 12.38 -5.46 -7.38
CA ASP A 187 11.87 -6.36 -6.34
C ASP A 187 10.38 -6.19 -6.09
N ALA A 188 9.87 -4.95 -6.12
CA ALA A 188 8.43 -4.71 -5.98
C ALA A 188 7.64 -5.29 -7.18
N ILE A 189 8.21 -5.27 -8.39
CA ILE A 189 7.62 -5.89 -9.57
C ILE A 189 7.66 -7.42 -9.44
N LYS A 190 8.80 -8.00 -9.03
CA LYS A 190 8.94 -9.45 -8.77
C LYS A 190 7.92 -9.94 -7.73
N GLN A 191 7.77 -9.19 -6.62
CA GLN A 191 6.79 -9.53 -5.57
C GLN A 191 5.36 -9.55 -6.13
N ARG A 192 4.98 -8.54 -6.89
CA ARG A 192 3.64 -8.49 -7.49
C ARG A 192 3.42 -9.60 -8.52
N ILE A 193 4.41 -9.92 -9.33
CA ILE A 193 4.38 -11.05 -10.27
C ILE A 193 4.21 -12.37 -9.52
N LYS A 194 4.92 -12.55 -8.40
CA LYS A 194 4.82 -13.74 -7.53
C LYS A 194 3.40 -13.91 -6.99
N GLU A 195 2.80 -12.83 -6.47
CA GLU A 195 1.40 -12.83 -6.02
C GLU A 195 0.43 -13.18 -7.15
N THR A 196 0.62 -12.57 -8.32
CA THR A 196 -0.20 -12.84 -9.52
C THR A 196 -0.10 -14.30 -9.96
N ALA A 197 1.10 -14.91 -9.89
CA ALA A 197 1.28 -16.32 -10.21
C ALA A 197 0.54 -17.26 -9.22
N TYR A 198 0.52 -16.94 -7.93
CA TYR A 198 -0.25 -17.69 -6.94
C TYR A 198 -1.76 -17.59 -7.16
N LEU A 199 -2.25 -16.41 -7.55
CA LEU A 199 -3.67 -16.20 -7.87
C LEU A 199 -4.12 -16.91 -9.15
N ASN A 200 -3.17 -17.26 -10.04
CA ASN A 200 -3.41 -17.87 -11.36
C ASN A 200 -2.49 -19.09 -11.57
N PRO A 201 -2.82 -20.25 -10.99
CA PRO A 201 -1.94 -21.43 -11.00
C PRO A 201 -1.53 -21.92 -12.39
N ASN A 202 -2.32 -21.63 -13.42
CA ASN A 202 -2.09 -22.03 -14.79
C ASN A 202 -1.32 -20.98 -15.62
N LEU A 203 -1.02 -19.82 -15.03
CA LEU A 203 -0.29 -18.74 -15.68
C LEU A 203 1.20 -18.87 -15.42
N THR A 204 2.00 -18.68 -16.46
CA THR A 204 3.46 -18.56 -16.35
C THR A 204 3.85 -17.11 -16.62
N ILE A 205 4.58 -16.50 -15.69
CA ILE A 205 5.11 -15.15 -15.86
C ILE A 205 6.62 -15.20 -15.79
N THR A 206 7.29 -14.73 -16.83
CA THR A 206 8.76 -14.63 -16.88
C THR A 206 9.18 -13.19 -16.67
N PHE A 207 10.00 -12.94 -15.67
CA PHE A 207 10.56 -11.62 -15.38
C PHE A 207 12.06 -11.58 -15.66
N GLN A 208 12.55 -10.50 -16.26
CA GLN A 208 13.97 -10.24 -16.45
C GLN A 208 14.33 -8.77 -16.20
N ASN A 209 15.25 -8.53 -15.30
CA ASN A 209 15.89 -7.22 -15.14
C ASN A 209 17.18 -7.18 -15.97
N LYS A 210 17.07 -6.78 -17.24
CA LYS A 210 18.21 -6.68 -18.17
C LYS A 210 19.16 -5.54 -17.78
N ARG A 211 18.63 -4.49 -17.14
CA ARG A 211 19.43 -3.35 -16.68
C ARG A 211 20.54 -3.77 -15.72
N ASP A 212 20.25 -4.73 -14.85
CA ASP A 212 21.20 -5.23 -13.85
C ASP A 212 21.82 -6.56 -14.27
N GLY A 213 21.61 -7.02 -15.52
CA GLY A 213 22.18 -8.25 -16.08
C GLY A 213 21.60 -9.54 -15.46
N GLU A 214 20.42 -9.48 -14.84
CA GLU A 214 19.81 -10.64 -14.21
C GLU A 214 19.36 -11.68 -15.27
N VAL A 215 19.49 -12.95 -14.93
CA VAL A 215 18.91 -14.04 -15.71
C VAL A 215 17.39 -14.03 -15.57
N PRO A 216 16.63 -14.49 -16.59
CA PRO A 216 15.18 -14.59 -16.48
C PRO A 216 14.75 -15.48 -15.32
N ILE A 217 13.76 -15.00 -14.56
CA ILE A 217 13.13 -15.73 -13.45
C ILE A 217 11.72 -16.11 -13.90
N VAL A 218 11.38 -17.39 -13.76
CA VAL A 218 10.05 -17.90 -14.10
C VAL A 218 9.22 -18.05 -12.84
N PHE A 219 8.06 -17.42 -12.82
CA PHE A 219 7.04 -17.55 -11.79
C PHE A 219 5.89 -18.40 -12.34
N HIS A 220 5.76 -19.60 -11.79
CA HIS A 220 4.67 -20.52 -12.06
C HIS A 220 4.34 -21.24 -10.76
N GLN A 221 3.11 -21.07 -10.27
CA GLN A 221 2.71 -21.49 -8.93
C GLN A 221 1.49 -22.43 -8.96
N PRO A 222 1.67 -23.69 -9.39
CA PRO A 222 0.56 -24.64 -9.52
C PRO A 222 -0.14 -24.97 -8.19
N GLY A 223 0.53 -24.73 -7.05
CA GLY A 223 -0.06 -24.87 -5.72
C GLY A 223 -1.06 -23.78 -5.37
N GLY A 224 -1.15 -22.71 -6.16
CA GLY A 224 -2.14 -21.65 -6.02
C GLY A 224 -2.14 -20.97 -4.65
N LEU A 225 -3.34 -20.64 -4.15
CA LEU A 225 -3.50 -19.93 -2.88
C LEU A 225 -3.01 -20.76 -1.66
N SER A 226 -3.03 -22.10 -1.75
CA SER A 226 -2.50 -22.95 -0.68
C SER A 226 -0.99 -22.79 -0.53
N ALA A 227 -0.25 -22.81 -1.65
CA ALA A 227 1.18 -22.52 -1.62
C ALA A 227 1.48 -21.06 -1.24
N PHE A 228 0.57 -20.14 -1.57
CA PHE A 228 0.74 -18.73 -1.19
C PHE A 228 0.64 -18.55 0.32
N VAL A 229 -0.34 -19.16 0.98
CA VAL A 229 -0.46 -19.05 2.45
C VAL A 229 0.72 -19.70 3.16
N GLU A 230 1.28 -20.78 2.62
CA GLU A 230 2.52 -21.38 3.11
C GLU A 230 3.74 -20.46 2.93
N ASP A 231 3.83 -19.80 1.78
CA ASP A 231 4.92 -18.84 1.49
C ASP A 231 4.92 -17.63 2.43
N ILE A 232 3.77 -17.02 2.68
CA ILE A 232 3.66 -15.87 3.61
C ILE A 232 3.84 -16.25 5.08
N SER A 233 3.72 -17.54 5.41
CA SER A 233 3.93 -18.08 6.75
C SER A 233 5.27 -18.79 6.91
N GLN A 234 6.17 -18.65 5.92
CA GLN A 234 7.50 -19.26 5.97
C GLN A 234 8.27 -18.78 7.20
N GLY A 235 8.85 -19.72 7.94
CA GLY A 235 9.57 -19.44 9.20
C GLY A 235 8.68 -19.34 10.43
N LEU A 236 7.35 -19.44 10.30
CA LEU A 236 6.42 -19.52 11.43
C LEU A 236 6.10 -20.99 11.75
N THR A 237 5.87 -21.29 13.03
CA THR A 237 5.41 -22.62 13.45
C THR A 237 3.92 -22.76 13.17
N HIS A 238 3.56 -23.63 12.24
CA HIS A 238 2.16 -23.92 11.91
C HIS A 238 1.51 -24.78 13.00
N THR A 239 0.30 -24.44 13.41
CA THR A 239 -0.49 -25.17 14.41
C THR A 239 -1.75 -25.78 13.82
N SER A 240 -2.03 -25.53 12.55
CA SER A 240 -3.08 -26.21 11.78
C SER A 240 -2.56 -26.59 10.39
N PRO A 241 -3.21 -27.54 9.72
CA PRO A 241 -3.03 -27.71 8.29
C PRO A 241 -3.54 -26.48 7.54
N VAL A 242 -3.20 -26.40 6.25
CA VAL A 242 -3.80 -25.43 5.33
C VAL A 242 -5.28 -25.79 5.14
N VAL A 243 -6.15 -24.82 5.42
CA VAL A 243 -7.60 -24.94 5.21
C VAL A 243 -7.94 -24.16 3.94
N ALA A 244 -8.46 -24.83 2.92
CA ALA A 244 -8.87 -24.22 1.66
C ALA A 244 -10.39 -24.46 1.46
N ILE A 245 -11.11 -23.40 1.22
CA ILE A 245 -12.53 -23.42 0.88
C ILE A 245 -12.78 -22.56 -0.36
N SER A 246 -13.75 -22.96 -1.15
CA SER A 246 -14.20 -22.19 -2.32
C SER A 246 -15.70 -22.31 -2.48
N GLY A 247 -16.30 -21.32 -3.08
CA GLY A 247 -17.74 -21.31 -3.36
C GLY A 247 -18.13 -20.15 -4.25
N GLU A 248 -19.37 -20.22 -4.74
CA GLU A 248 -20.00 -19.15 -5.49
C GLU A 248 -21.39 -18.87 -4.94
N LYS A 249 -21.72 -17.59 -4.75
CA LYS A 249 -23.02 -17.14 -4.27
C LYS A 249 -23.42 -15.85 -4.99
N ASP A 250 -24.62 -15.83 -5.51
CA ASP A 250 -25.19 -14.66 -6.22
C ASP A 250 -24.27 -14.11 -7.35
N GLY A 251 -23.53 -15.00 -8.05
CA GLY A 251 -22.57 -14.64 -9.10
C GLY A 251 -21.21 -14.13 -8.58
N ILE A 252 -20.98 -14.19 -7.28
CA ILE A 252 -19.72 -13.83 -6.63
C ILE A 252 -19.01 -15.11 -6.22
N ALA A 253 -17.83 -15.37 -6.79
CA ALA A 253 -16.99 -16.49 -6.36
C ALA A 253 -15.97 -16.04 -5.31
N ALA A 254 -15.71 -16.89 -4.33
CA ALA A 254 -14.68 -16.67 -3.33
C ALA A 254 -13.83 -17.91 -3.12
N ASP A 255 -12.50 -17.72 -3.17
CA ASP A 255 -11.49 -18.69 -2.80
C ASP A 255 -10.79 -18.18 -1.54
N ILE A 256 -10.86 -18.94 -0.46
CA ILE A 256 -10.34 -18.56 0.85
C ILE A 256 -9.42 -19.65 1.35
N VAL A 257 -8.20 -19.28 1.69
CA VAL A 257 -7.21 -20.22 2.23
C VAL A 257 -6.59 -19.62 3.48
N PHE A 258 -6.48 -20.43 4.53
CA PHE A 258 -5.85 -20.00 5.77
C PHE A 258 -5.14 -21.14 6.51
N LEU A 259 -4.23 -20.79 7.37
CA LEU A 259 -3.65 -21.65 8.39
C LEU A 259 -3.44 -20.87 9.70
N MET A 260 -3.19 -21.59 10.79
CA MET A 260 -2.93 -20.99 12.10
C MET A 260 -1.46 -21.18 12.49
N THR A 261 -0.86 -20.16 13.13
CA THR A 261 0.52 -20.16 13.60
C THR A 261 0.61 -19.89 15.11
N GLU A 262 1.76 -20.18 15.73
CA GLU A 262 1.96 -19.98 17.18
C GLU A 262 2.16 -18.50 17.59
N ASP A 263 2.70 -17.68 16.73
CA ASP A 263 3.18 -16.33 17.06
C ASP A 263 2.08 -15.28 17.34
N GLY A 264 0.83 -15.65 17.12
CA GLY A 264 -0.34 -14.84 17.53
C GLY A 264 -0.65 -13.65 16.63
N GLU A 265 0.14 -13.36 15.60
CA GLU A 265 -0.14 -12.27 14.67
C GLU A 265 -1.17 -12.68 13.61
N GLU A 266 -2.15 -11.81 13.37
CA GLU A 266 -3.14 -11.95 12.30
C GLU A 266 -2.62 -11.28 11.03
N ASN A 267 -2.52 -12.04 9.93
CA ASN A 267 -2.19 -11.51 8.61
C ASN A 267 -3.23 -12.00 7.60
N ILE A 268 -4.12 -11.12 7.16
CA ILE A 268 -5.19 -11.43 6.21
C ILE A 268 -5.05 -10.54 5.00
N ILE A 269 -4.85 -11.14 3.83
CA ILE A 269 -4.65 -10.46 2.57
C ILE A 269 -5.89 -10.66 1.70
N GLY A 270 -6.45 -9.54 1.23
CA GLY A 270 -7.62 -9.53 0.35
C GLY A 270 -7.26 -9.27 -1.10
N PHE A 271 -7.93 -9.96 -2.00
CA PHE A 271 -7.85 -9.76 -3.45
C PHE A 271 -9.25 -9.69 -4.06
N THR A 272 -9.41 -8.84 -5.06
CA THR A 272 -10.63 -8.74 -5.86
C THR A 272 -10.25 -8.72 -7.32
N ASN A 273 -10.74 -9.71 -8.12
CA ASN A 273 -10.40 -9.86 -9.54
C ASN A 273 -8.87 -9.77 -9.77
N ASN A 274 -8.10 -10.51 -8.99
CA ASN A 274 -6.63 -10.52 -8.99
C ASN A 274 -5.93 -9.20 -8.56
N ILE A 275 -6.68 -8.19 -8.13
CA ILE A 275 -6.13 -6.94 -7.61
C ILE A 275 -5.98 -7.04 -6.10
N THR A 276 -4.80 -6.73 -5.58
CA THR A 276 -4.55 -6.67 -4.14
C THR A 276 -5.31 -5.51 -3.51
N ASN A 277 -6.01 -5.78 -2.41
CA ASN A 277 -6.69 -4.77 -1.62
C ASN A 277 -5.98 -4.61 -0.27
N PRO A 278 -4.91 -3.81 -0.18
CA PRO A 278 -4.09 -3.68 1.04
C PRO A 278 -4.88 -3.10 2.22
N GLU A 279 -5.90 -2.30 1.97
CA GLU A 279 -6.81 -1.78 2.98
C GLU A 279 -7.99 -2.73 3.26
N GLY A 280 -7.98 -3.92 2.64
CA GLY A 280 -9.03 -4.92 2.78
C GLY A 280 -10.31 -4.53 2.05
N GLY A 281 -11.44 -4.60 2.75
CA GLY A 281 -12.76 -4.29 2.19
C GLY A 281 -13.82 -5.26 2.68
N THR A 282 -14.98 -5.25 2.03
CA THR A 282 -16.16 -6.03 2.42
C THR A 282 -15.95 -7.54 2.41
N HIS A 283 -15.08 -8.07 1.53
CA HIS A 283 -14.70 -9.48 1.51
C HIS A 283 -13.92 -9.90 2.76
N VAL A 284 -12.93 -9.10 3.17
CA VAL A 284 -12.15 -9.36 4.40
C VAL A 284 -13.02 -9.20 5.64
N THR A 285 -13.85 -8.16 5.69
CA THR A 285 -14.76 -7.92 6.82
C THR A 285 -15.82 -9.01 6.92
N GLY A 286 -16.39 -9.46 5.78
CA GLY A 286 -17.32 -10.57 5.70
C GLY A 286 -16.72 -11.87 6.25
N PHE A 287 -15.51 -12.23 5.79
CA PHE A 287 -14.78 -13.38 6.30
C PHE A 287 -14.54 -13.31 7.82
N LYS A 288 -13.98 -12.19 8.31
CA LYS A 288 -13.69 -11.99 9.74
C LYS A 288 -14.94 -12.15 10.60
N SER A 289 -16.06 -11.60 10.16
CA SER A 289 -17.34 -11.68 10.86
C SER A 289 -17.91 -13.09 10.83
N ALA A 290 -17.97 -13.72 9.65
CA ALA A 290 -18.49 -15.07 9.47
C ALA A 290 -17.70 -16.10 10.28
N PHE A 291 -16.37 -16.06 10.19
CA PHE A 291 -15.48 -16.96 10.90
C PHE A 291 -15.67 -16.83 12.42
N ALA A 292 -15.71 -15.59 12.94
CA ALA A 292 -15.91 -15.36 14.37
C ALA A 292 -17.27 -15.86 14.86
N LYS A 293 -18.34 -15.67 14.09
CA LYS A 293 -19.68 -16.17 14.41
C LYS A 293 -19.71 -17.70 14.43
N LEU A 294 -19.11 -18.32 13.40
CA LEU A 294 -19.09 -19.77 13.25
C LEU A 294 -18.34 -20.44 14.43
N ILE A 295 -17.13 -19.97 14.74
CA ILE A 295 -16.32 -20.51 15.85
C ILE A 295 -17.01 -20.33 17.21
N ASN A 296 -17.65 -19.18 17.47
CA ASN A 296 -18.42 -18.97 18.69
C ASN A 296 -19.62 -19.90 18.78
N ASN A 297 -20.29 -20.18 17.65
CA ASN A 297 -21.40 -21.12 17.60
C ASN A 297 -20.94 -22.53 17.98
N TYR A 298 -19.84 -23.02 17.39
CA TYR A 298 -19.25 -24.31 17.71
C TYR A 298 -18.77 -24.38 19.18
N ALA A 299 -18.10 -23.34 19.65
CA ALA A 299 -17.61 -23.27 21.04
C ALA A 299 -18.75 -23.39 22.07
N ARG A 300 -19.93 -22.86 21.75
CA ARG A 300 -21.09 -22.86 22.64
C ARG A 300 -21.94 -24.11 22.49
N ASN A 301 -22.34 -24.45 21.27
CA ASN A 301 -23.38 -25.45 21.03
C ASN A 301 -22.84 -26.87 20.87
N GLU A 302 -21.65 -27.03 20.27
CA GLU A 302 -21.10 -28.34 19.94
C GLU A 302 -20.02 -28.78 20.96
N LEU A 303 -19.08 -27.86 21.26
CA LEU A 303 -17.97 -28.15 22.16
C LEU A 303 -18.29 -27.88 23.63
N GLY A 304 -19.32 -27.10 23.93
CA GLY A 304 -19.75 -26.75 25.28
C GLY A 304 -18.71 -26.04 26.15
N VAL A 305 -17.66 -25.46 25.52
CA VAL A 305 -16.59 -24.76 26.25
C VAL A 305 -17.01 -23.35 26.67
N LEU A 306 -18.03 -22.79 26.03
CA LEU A 306 -18.73 -21.58 26.45
C LEU A 306 -20.13 -21.94 26.94
N LYS A 307 -20.49 -21.45 28.14
CA LYS A 307 -21.84 -21.59 28.70
C LYS A 307 -22.76 -20.50 28.11
N GLU A 308 -24.08 -20.66 28.23
CA GLU A 308 -25.06 -19.66 27.76
C GLU A 308 -24.81 -18.24 28.29
N LYS A 309 -24.31 -18.13 29.55
CA LYS A 309 -24.03 -16.84 30.20
C LYS A 309 -22.66 -16.27 29.90
N ASP A 310 -21.79 -17.03 29.26
CA ASP A 310 -20.43 -16.56 28.95
C ASP A 310 -20.45 -15.61 27.74
N SER A 311 -19.62 -14.59 27.79
CA SER A 311 -19.40 -13.72 26.65
C SER A 311 -18.79 -14.48 25.48
N ASN A 312 -19.09 -14.09 24.26
CA ASN A 312 -18.43 -14.62 23.08
C ASN A 312 -16.93 -14.36 23.10
N LEU A 313 -16.16 -15.26 22.54
CA LEU A 313 -14.75 -15.02 22.22
C LEU A 313 -14.65 -13.87 21.24
N THR A 314 -13.68 -12.98 21.44
CA THR A 314 -13.49 -11.86 20.51
C THR A 314 -12.95 -12.37 19.17
N GLY A 315 -13.29 -11.69 18.08
CA GLY A 315 -12.75 -12.03 16.76
C GLY A 315 -11.22 -12.03 16.72
N ALA A 316 -10.58 -11.13 17.48
CA ALA A 316 -9.12 -11.07 17.61
C ALA A 316 -8.53 -12.29 18.33
N ASP A 317 -9.23 -12.86 19.34
CA ASP A 317 -8.76 -14.08 20.01
C ASP A 317 -8.89 -15.30 19.11
N ILE A 318 -9.99 -15.38 18.35
CA ILE A 318 -10.27 -16.48 17.41
C ILE A 318 -9.26 -16.48 16.25
N ARG A 319 -8.91 -15.33 15.72
CA ARG A 319 -8.00 -15.20 14.57
C ARG A 319 -6.54 -14.96 14.93
N SER A 320 -6.20 -15.06 16.21
CA SER A 320 -4.81 -14.93 16.65
C SER A 320 -3.93 -16.01 16.02
N GLY A 321 -2.88 -15.57 15.31
CA GLY A 321 -1.98 -16.45 14.54
C GLY A 321 -2.53 -16.88 13.18
N MET A 322 -3.65 -16.33 12.72
CA MET A 322 -4.20 -16.64 11.40
C MET A 322 -3.38 -15.98 10.30
N GLN A 323 -2.92 -16.80 9.34
CA GLN A 323 -2.41 -16.36 8.06
C GLN A 323 -3.46 -16.73 7.01
N ALA A 324 -4.01 -15.77 6.28
CA ALA A 324 -5.13 -16.03 5.38
C ALA A 324 -5.06 -15.21 4.09
N ILE A 325 -5.58 -15.81 3.02
CA ILE A 325 -5.75 -15.17 1.73
C ILE A 325 -7.20 -15.30 1.33
N ILE A 326 -7.82 -14.17 0.96
CA ILE A 326 -9.21 -14.09 0.57
C ILE A 326 -9.25 -13.49 -0.83
N SER A 327 -9.54 -14.31 -1.84
CA SER A 327 -9.67 -13.91 -3.22
C SER A 327 -11.14 -13.98 -3.65
N VAL A 328 -11.70 -12.85 -4.07
CA VAL A 328 -13.06 -12.80 -4.60
C VAL A 328 -13.05 -12.41 -6.07
N LYS A 329 -13.99 -12.98 -6.82
CA LYS A 329 -14.26 -12.64 -8.22
C LYS A 329 -15.67 -12.07 -8.29
N HIS A 330 -15.76 -10.82 -8.71
CA HIS A 330 -17.01 -10.07 -8.80
C HIS A 330 -17.18 -9.50 -10.20
N PRO A 331 -18.36 -9.59 -10.82
CA PRO A 331 -18.57 -9.09 -12.18
C PRO A 331 -18.50 -7.56 -12.30
N ASP A 332 -18.86 -6.83 -11.23
CA ASP A 332 -18.84 -5.36 -11.17
C ASP A 332 -18.30 -4.87 -9.81
N PRO A 333 -16.99 -5.01 -9.53
CA PRO A 333 -16.43 -4.59 -8.24
C PRO A 333 -16.34 -3.07 -8.13
N GLN A 334 -16.69 -2.56 -6.95
CA GLN A 334 -16.60 -1.15 -6.59
C GLN A 334 -15.50 -0.95 -5.56
N PHE A 335 -14.66 0.07 -5.77
CA PHE A 335 -13.53 0.36 -4.91
C PHE A 335 -13.59 1.78 -4.35
N GLU A 336 -12.97 1.99 -3.20
CA GLU A 336 -12.69 3.33 -2.69
C GLU A 336 -11.49 3.91 -3.46
N GLY A 337 -11.75 4.65 -4.54
CA GLY A 337 -10.74 5.32 -5.35
C GLY A 337 -10.14 4.49 -6.51
N GLN A 338 -9.37 5.17 -7.37
CA GLN A 338 -8.80 4.61 -8.59
C GLN A 338 -7.70 3.57 -8.33
N THR A 339 -6.98 3.68 -7.23
CA THR A 339 -5.90 2.75 -6.85
C THR A 339 -6.40 1.39 -6.34
N LYS A 340 -7.73 1.23 -6.21
CA LYS A 340 -8.43 -0.03 -5.89
C LYS A 340 -7.97 -0.69 -4.57
N THR A 341 -7.54 0.12 -3.62
CA THR A 341 -6.95 -0.35 -2.35
C THR A 341 -7.95 -1.03 -1.42
N LYS A 342 -9.25 -0.69 -1.55
CA LYS A 342 -10.31 -1.21 -0.69
C LYS A 342 -11.58 -1.52 -1.47
N LEU A 343 -12.11 -2.73 -1.31
CA LEU A 343 -13.38 -3.15 -1.91
C LEU A 343 -14.56 -2.63 -1.10
N SER A 344 -15.56 -2.02 -1.75
CA SER A 344 -16.71 -1.39 -1.09
C SER A 344 -18.07 -2.07 -1.34
N ASN A 345 -18.16 -3.03 -2.25
CA ASN A 345 -19.41 -3.76 -2.56
C ASN A 345 -20.03 -4.38 -1.29
N THR A 346 -21.27 -4.05 -0.97
CA THR A 346 -21.96 -4.58 0.22
C THR A 346 -22.44 -6.03 0.07
N ASP A 347 -22.79 -6.45 -1.16
CA ASP A 347 -23.21 -7.80 -1.52
C ASP A 347 -22.10 -8.83 -1.31
N VAL A 348 -20.83 -8.46 -1.53
CA VAL A 348 -19.68 -9.32 -1.31
C VAL A 348 -19.57 -9.78 0.14
N SER A 349 -19.85 -8.90 1.10
CA SER A 349 -19.78 -9.27 2.52
C SER A 349 -20.75 -10.40 2.87
N LYS A 350 -21.96 -10.37 2.28
CA LYS A 350 -22.97 -11.40 2.49
C LYS A 350 -22.59 -12.70 1.77
N ALA A 351 -22.16 -12.61 0.51
CA ALA A 351 -21.75 -13.79 -0.27
C ALA A 351 -20.60 -14.54 0.44
N VAL A 352 -19.61 -13.81 0.94
CA VAL A 352 -18.50 -14.38 1.70
C VAL A 352 -18.97 -14.97 3.04
N ASP A 353 -19.87 -14.30 3.78
CA ASP A 353 -20.45 -14.85 5.04
C ASP A 353 -21.16 -16.20 4.77
N ASP A 354 -21.97 -16.28 3.72
CA ASP A 354 -22.69 -17.50 3.35
C ASP A 354 -21.71 -18.63 2.94
N ILE A 355 -20.74 -18.33 2.06
CA ILE A 355 -19.73 -19.31 1.59
C ILE A 355 -18.89 -19.83 2.77
N VAL A 356 -18.39 -18.95 3.63
CA VAL A 356 -17.60 -19.32 4.80
C VAL A 356 -18.39 -20.23 5.73
N LYS A 357 -19.63 -19.87 6.04
CA LYS A 357 -20.49 -20.64 6.90
C LYS A 357 -20.77 -22.04 6.33
N GLU A 358 -21.13 -22.09 5.06
CA GLU A 358 -21.46 -23.35 4.39
C GLU A 358 -20.25 -24.26 4.26
N GLN A 359 -19.14 -23.76 3.71
CA GLN A 359 -17.96 -24.57 3.41
C GLN A 359 -17.16 -24.95 4.66
N LEU A 360 -17.00 -24.03 5.63
CA LEU A 360 -16.30 -24.35 6.87
C LEU A 360 -17.10 -25.27 7.79
N THR A 361 -18.44 -25.22 7.75
CA THR A 361 -19.24 -26.22 8.48
C THR A 361 -18.92 -27.61 7.97
N VAL A 362 -18.95 -27.82 6.65
CA VAL A 362 -18.60 -29.12 6.03
C VAL A 362 -17.15 -29.52 6.33
N TYR A 363 -16.23 -28.56 6.32
CA TYR A 363 -14.82 -28.82 6.60
C TYR A 363 -14.62 -29.25 8.06
N PHE A 364 -15.16 -28.52 9.03
CA PHE A 364 -14.98 -28.78 10.46
C PHE A 364 -15.70 -30.05 10.92
N ASP A 365 -16.82 -30.42 10.29
CA ASP A 365 -17.47 -31.69 10.54
C ASP A 365 -16.58 -32.89 10.20
N ARG A 366 -15.70 -32.72 9.20
CA ARG A 366 -14.73 -33.74 8.77
C ARG A 366 -13.38 -33.65 9.51
N ASN A 367 -13.06 -32.47 10.02
CA ASN A 367 -11.77 -32.14 10.64
C ASN A 367 -12.00 -31.52 12.02
N TYR A 368 -12.70 -32.29 12.88
CA TYR A 368 -13.08 -31.84 14.22
C TYR A 368 -11.89 -31.41 15.08
N ASP A 369 -10.74 -32.09 14.94
CA ASP A 369 -9.53 -31.76 15.72
C ASP A 369 -9.02 -30.36 15.38
N VAL A 370 -9.08 -29.96 14.11
CA VAL A 370 -8.68 -28.59 13.68
C VAL A 370 -9.59 -27.55 14.31
N LEU A 371 -10.92 -27.77 14.29
CA LEU A 371 -11.88 -26.90 14.95
C LEU A 371 -11.58 -26.78 16.45
N LYS A 372 -11.38 -27.94 17.11
CA LYS A 372 -11.12 -28.00 18.55
C LYS A 372 -9.85 -27.21 18.91
N ASP A 373 -8.77 -27.37 18.15
CA ASP A 373 -7.51 -26.64 18.38
C ASP A 373 -7.69 -25.13 18.23
N ILE A 374 -8.42 -24.66 17.22
CA ILE A 374 -8.73 -23.24 17.04
C ILE A 374 -9.51 -22.70 18.25
N VAL A 375 -10.54 -23.42 18.70
CA VAL A 375 -11.38 -23.01 19.83
C VAL A 375 -10.59 -23.04 21.15
N ASP A 376 -9.83 -24.10 21.43
CA ASP A 376 -9.04 -24.23 22.64
C ASP A 376 -7.99 -23.12 22.76
N ARG A 377 -7.32 -22.78 21.66
CA ARG A 377 -6.39 -21.64 21.60
C ARG A 377 -7.08 -20.30 21.87
N ALA A 378 -8.21 -20.06 21.23
CA ALA A 378 -8.96 -18.82 21.43
C ALA A 378 -9.44 -18.68 22.89
N VAL A 379 -9.90 -19.76 23.50
CA VAL A 379 -10.28 -19.81 24.94
C VAL A 379 -9.08 -19.57 25.86
N ALA A 380 -7.94 -20.20 25.57
CA ALA A 380 -6.70 -19.99 26.33
C ALA A 380 -6.23 -18.53 26.26
N LEU A 381 -6.26 -17.93 25.08
CA LEU A 381 -5.89 -16.52 24.88
C LEU A 381 -6.86 -15.59 25.60
N SER A 382 -8.17 -15.81 25.50
CA SER A 382 -9.19 -15.02 26.19
C SER A 382 -8.99 -15.09 27.72
N LYS A 383 -8.74 -16.28 28.27
CA LYS A 383 -8.45 -16.47 29.70
C LYS A 383 -7.14 -15.77 30.10
N ARG A 384 -6.09 -15.90 29.33
CA ARG A 384 -4.81 -15.21 29.57
C ARG A 384 -4.98 -13.70 29.59
N LYS A 385 -5.68 -13.12 28.60
CA LYS A 385 -5.99 -11.69 28.56
C LYS A 385 -6.84 -11.24 29.75
N ALA A 386 -7.82 -12.05 30.19
CA ALA A 386 -8.63 -11.76 31.37
C ALA A 386 -7.77 -11.75 32.65
N LEU A 387 -6.83 -12.70 32.79
CA LEU A 387 -5.89 -12.74 33.92
C LEU A 387 -4.91 -11.56 33.87
N GLU A 388 -4.41 -11.19 32.71
CA GLU A 388 -3.55 -10.01 32.54
C GLU A 388 -4.32 -8.71 32.88
N LYS A 389 -5.57 -8.59 32.42
CA LYS A 389 -6.46 -7.46 32.80
C LYS A 389 -6.70 -7.39 34.31
N SER A 390 -6.91 -8.52 34.98
CA SER A 390 -7.10 -8.53 36.44
C SER A 390 -5.83 -8.11 37.20
N LYS A 391 -4.65 -8.34 36.64
CA LYS A 391 -3.36 -7.88 37.18
C LYS A 391 -3.04 -6.43 36.85
N ILE A 392 -3.51 -5.95 35.70
CA ILE A 392 -3.41 -4.53 35.29
C ILE A 392 -4.52 -3.78 36.02
N ASN A 393 -4.20 -3.19 37.17
CA ASN A 393 -5.13 -2.32 37.88
C ASN A 393 -5.29 -1.03 37.06
N ILE A 394 -6.29 -1.00 36.16
CA ILE A 394 -6.55 0.10 35.19
C ILE A 394 -6.70 1.45 35.90
N ASN A 395 -7.15 1.45 37.17
CA ASN A 395 -7.19 2.66 38.00
C ASN A 395 -5.81 3.21 38.42
N LYS A 396 -4.72 2.45 38.21
CA LYS A 396 -3.34 2.94 38.41
C LYS A 396 -2.71 3.53 37.17
N PHE A 397 -3.26 3.31 35.99
CA PHE A 397 -2.88 4.03 34.77
C PHE A 397 -3.72 5.29 34.66
N SER A 398 -3.44 6.28 35.54
CA SER A 398 -3.86 7.63 35.24
C SER A 398 -3.13 8.03 33.95
N PHE A 399 -3.87 8.18 32.87
CA PHE A 399 -3.40 8.81 31.63
C PHE A 399 -3.24 10.33 31.86
N GLU A 400 -2.76 10.72 33.05
CA GLU A 400 -2.36 12.09 33.32
C GLU A 400 -1.14 12.36 32.44
N GLY A 401 -1.32 13.30 31.52
CA GLY A 401 -0.24 13.72 30.65
C GLY A 401 0.97 14.12 31.48
N ASN A 402 2.16 13.77 31.05
CA ASN A 402 3.43 14.12 31.69
C ASN A 402 3.73 15.64 31.71
N GLY A 403 2.73 16.49 31.49
CA GLY A 403 2.85 17.94 31.45
C GLY A 403 3.61 18.52 30.26
N LYS A 404 4.07 17.68 29.32
CA LYS A 404 4.92 18.11 28.20
C LYS A 404 4.14 18.55 26.97
N LEU A 405 2.92 18.07 26.79
CA LEU A 405 2.08 18.41 25.66
C LEU A 405 1.74 19.90 25.69
N ALA A 406 2.23 20.63 24.70
CA ALA A 406 1.75 21.99 24.43
C ALA A 406 0.52 21.89 23.52
N LYS A 407 -0.68 21.90 24.11
CA LYS A 407 -1.94 21.74 23.40
C LYS A 407 -2.22 22.93 22.47
N GLN A 408 -2.97 22.69 21.42
CA GLN A 408 -3.61 23.69 20.58
C GLN A 408 -4.79 24.37 21.31
N GLU A 409 -5.19 25.52 20.82
CA GLU A 409 -6.33 26.26 21.38
C GLU A 409 -7.67 25.85 20.78
N SER A 410 -7.67 25.43 19.50
CA SER A 410 -8.87 25.01 18.79
C SER A 410 -9.35 23.64 19.27
N SER A 411 -10.68 23.49 19.38
CA SER A 411 -11.35 22.20 19.62
C SER A 411 -11.80 21.49 18.32
N ASP A 412 -11.62 22.13 17.15
CA ASP A 412 -11.95 21.57 15.85
C ASP A 412 -10.81 20.64 15.40
N SER A 413 -10.94 19.34 15.69
CA SER A 413 -9.92 18.32 15.40
C SER A 413 -9.57 18.24 13.91
N SER A 414 -10.52 18.54 13.02
CA SER A 414 -10.31 18.49 11.55
C SER A 414 -9.31 19.54 11.04
N LYS A 415 -8.96 20.54 11.87
CA LYS A 415 -7.98 21.59 11.55
C LYS A 415 -6.74 21.51 12.42
N CYS A 416 -6.75 20.63 13.42
CA CYS A 416 -5.67 20.52 14.38
C CYS A 416 -4.63 19.49 13.94
N GLU A 417 -3.38 19.75 14.27
CA GLU A 417 -2.29 18.85 14.01
C GLU A 417 -1.32 18.78 15.21
N ILE A 418 -0.67 17.64 15.40
CA ILE A 418 0.31 17.46 16.45
C ILE A 418 1.68 17.12 15.85
N PHE A 419 2.71 17.81 16.33
CA PHE A 419 4.10 17.50 16.02
C PHE A 419 4.71 16.70 17.16
N ILE A 420 5.19 15.49 16.85
CA ILE A 420 5.99 14.67 17.75
C ILE A 420 7.44 15.02 17.48
N VAL A 421 8.10 15.63 18.47
CA VAL A 421 9.42 16.25 18.30
C VAL A 421 10.46 15.54 19.15
N GLU A 422 11.66 15.37 18.62
CA GLU A 422 12.80 14.81 19.33
C GLU A 422 13.39 15.80 20.34
N GLY A 423 13.37 15.41 21.61
CA GLY A 423 14.03 16.14 22.70
C GLY A 423 13.34 17.43 23.15
N ASP A 424 13.75 17.90 24.32
CA ASP A 424 13.20 19.13 24.93
C ASP A 424 13.73 20.39 24.23
N SER A 425 14.92 20.34 23.59
CA SER A 425 15.52 21.48 22.87
C SER A 425 14.74 21.83 21.62
N ALA A 426 14.61 20.88 20.68
CA ALA A 426 13.79 21.07 19.48
C ALA A 426 12.32 21.31 19.83
N GLY A 427 11.83 20.66 20.91
CA GLY A 427 10.50 20.92 21.48
C GLY A 427 10.31 22.37 21.93
N GLY A 428 11.33 23.02 22.45
CA GLY A 428 11.34 24.44 22.83
C GLY A 428 11.20 25.36 21.62
N SER A 429 12.03 25.15 20.60
CA SER A 429 11.96 25.89 19.33
C SER A 429 10.61 25.70 18.65
N ALA A 430 10.11 24.46 18.56
CA ALA A 430 8.81 24.15 17.97
C ALA A 430 7.62 24.77 18.73
N LYS A 431 7.67 24.81 20.07
CA LYS A 431 6.64 25.49 20.90
C LYS A 431 6.60 27.00 20.64
N THR A 432 7.73 27.61 20.36
CA THR A 432 7.82 29.04 20.01
C THR A 432 7.35 29.29 18.59
N ALA A 433 7.76 28.41 17.64
CA ALA A 433 7.47 28.51 16.22
C ALA A 433 5.99 28.28 15.88
N ARG A 434 5.30 27.38 16.58
CA ARG A 434 3.98 26.85 16.20
C ARG A 434 2.86 27.90 16.08
N ASN A 435 1.91 27.64 15.24
CA ASN A 435 0.60 28.30 15.31
C ASN A 435 -0.19 27.70 16.46
N ARG A 436 -0.28 28.44 17.59
CA ARG A 436 -0.93 27.97 18.83
C ARG A 436 -2.40 27.59 18.64
N LYS A 437 -3.05 28.18 17.66
CA LYS A 437 -4.47 27.93 17.42
C LYS A 437 -4.74 26.50 16.96
N TYR A 438 -3.86 25.93 16.10
CA TYR A 438 -4.11 24.64 15.45
C TYR A 438 -3.02 23.60 15.67
N GLN A 439 -1.82 24.02 16.14
CA GLN A 439 -0.66 23.12 16.26
C GLN A 439 -0.34 22.80 17.71
N ALA A 440 -0.31 21.50 18.02
CA ALA A 440 0.17 20.97 19.28
C ALA A 440 1.60 20.44 19.14
N ILE A 441 2.39 20.48 20.23
CA ILE A 441 3.74 19.96 20.27
C ILE A 441 3.89 18.96 21.42
N LEU A 442 4.37 17.76 21.09
CA LEU A 442 4.73 16.73 22.06
C LEU A 442 6.20 16.37 21.95
N PRO A 443 7.08 16.90 22.81
CA PRO A 443 8.48 16.50 22.83
C PRO A 443 8.64 15.13 23.48
N LEU A 444 9.43 14.25 22.87
CA LEU A 444 9.80 12.94 23.39
C LEU A 444 11.20 13.03 24.07
N ARG A 445 11.37 12.35 25.20
CA ARG A 445 12.68 12.25 25.86
C ARG A 445 13.50 11.09 25.29
N GLY A 446 14.10 11.30 24.12
CA GLY A 446 14.92 10.28 23.45
C GLY A 446 14.11 9.16 22.81
N LYS A 447 14.78 8.02 22.61
CA LYS A 447 14.21 6.86 21.93
C LYS A 447 13.06 6.23 22.72
N ILE A 448 11.90 6.07 22.09
CA ILE A 448 10.79 5.35 22.71
C ILE A 448 11.08 3.84 22.76
N LEU A 449 10.26 3.11 23.51
CA LEU A 449 10.36 1.65 23.58
C LEU A 449 10.11 1.04 22.19
N ASN A 450 11.01 0.16 21.75
CA ASN A 450 10.69 -0.72 20.61
C ASN A 450 9.57 -1.67 21.03
N VAL A 451 8.41 -1.51 20.43
CA VAL A 451 7.18 -2.25 20.79
C VAL A 451 7.05 -3.58 20.08
N GLU A 452 7.92 -3.85 19.09
CA GLU A 452 7.86 -5.11 18.33
C GLU A 452 7.97 -6.32 19.27
N LYS A 453 6.96 -7.21 19.20
CA LYS A 453 6.84 -8.41 20.07
C LYS A 453 6.92 -8.15 21.58
N LYS A 454 6.56 -6.94 22.03
CA LYS A 454 6.48 -6.64 23.48
C LYS A 454 5.06 -6.86 24.01
N PRO A 455 4.91 -7.44 25.22
CA PRO A 455 3.61 -7.51 25.89
C PRO A 455 3.00 -6.12 26.06
N VAL A 456 1.69 -5.99 25.81
CA VAL A 456 0.95 -4.71 25.91
C VAL A 456 1.13 -4.05 27.29
N ALA A 457 1.19 -4.84 28.37
CA ALA A 457 1.45 -4.33 29.71
C ALA A 457 2.78 -3.53 29.79
N LYS A 458 3.87 -4.05 29.19
CA LYS A 458 5.16 -3.37 29.13
C LYS A 458 5.13 -2.12 28.26
N VAL A 459 4.36 -2.16 27.17
CA VAL A 459 4.16 -1.00 26.30
C VAL A 459 3.46 0.12 27.07
N LEU A 460 2.41 -0.22 27.84
CA LEU A 460 1.68 0.72 28.68
C LEU A 460 2.42 1.18 29.94
N GLU A 461 3.53 0.55 30.34
CA GLU A 461 4.42 1.06 31.39
C GLU A 461 5.29 2.22 30.91
N ASN A 462 5.56 2.31 29.61
CA ASN A 462 6.43 3.34 29.06
C ASN A 462 5.76 4.74 29.09
N ALA A 463 6.44 5.71 29.70
CA ALA A 463 5.90 7.04 29.93
C ALA A 463 5.68 7.83 28.63
N GLU A 464 6.56 7.68 27.63
CA GLU A 464 6.45 8.39 26.35
C GLU A 464 5.29 7.82 25.52
N ILE A 465 5.10 6.49 25.53
CA ILE A 465 3.95 5.85 24.88
C ILE A 465 2.62 6.28 25.53
N LYS A 466 2.56 6.34 26.85
CA LYS A 466 1.40 6.90 27.57
C LYS A 466 1.09 8.33 27.14
N ALA A 467 2.13 9.15 27.00
CA ALA A 467 1.97 10.54 26.58
C ALA A 467 1.40 10.63 25.14
N LEU A 468 1.85 9.76 24.23
CA LEU A 468 1.31 9.65 22.86
C LEU A 468 -0.17 9.26 22.88
N ILE A 469 -0.53 8.16 23.57
CA ILE A 469 -1.91 7.67 23.68
C ILE A 469 -2.83 8.75 24.22
N ASN A 470 -2.39 9.44 25.28
CA ASN A 470 -3.16 10.51 25.91
C ASN A 470 -3.30 11.75 25.00
N ALA A 471 -2.25 12.11 24.27
CA ALA A 471 -2.29 13.21 23.33
C ALA A 471 -3.30 12.98 22.20
N PHE A 472 -3.32 11.77 21.64
CA PHE A 472 -4.20 11.42 20.52
C PHE A 472 -5.68 11.44 20.91
N GLY A 473 -6.03 11.03 22.13
CA GLY A 473 -7.39 11.07 22.65
C GLY A 473 -8.35 10.03 22.09
N CYS A 474 -7.92 9.23 21.10
CA CYS A 474 -8.74 8.22 20.42
C CYS A 474 -8.69 6.82 21.07
N GLY A 475 -8.19 6.71 22.30
CA GLY A 475 -8.04 5.41 22.95
C GLY A 475 -6.81 4.66 22.47
N PHE A 476 -6.71 3.34 22.80
CA PHE A 476 -5.54 2.53 22.46
C PHE A 476 -5.94 1.21 21.79
N MET A 477 -6.36 0.21 22.55
CA MET A 477 -6.76 -1.10 22.04
C MET A 477 -8.08 -1.52 22.63
N GLN A 478 -8.85 -2.29 21.87
CA GLN A 478 -10.09 -2.86 22.37
C GLN A 478 -9.85 -3.77 23.58
N GLY A 479 -10.69 -3.61 24.58
CA GLY A 479 -10.67 -4.47 25.77
C GLY A 479 -9.64 -4.10 26.83
N TYR A 480 -8.94 -2.96 26.74
CA TYR A 480 -8.02 -2.45 27.76
C TYR A 480 -8.58 -1.24 28.55
N GLY A 481 -9.89 -1.00 28.45
CA GLY A 481 -10.60 0.05 29.20
C GLY A 481 -10.52 1.45 28.62
N ASN A 482 -9.82 1.63 27.51
CA ASN A 482 -9.78 2.84 26.70
C ASN A 482 -9.74 2.40 25.24
N ASP A 483 -10.88 1.88 24.78
CA ASP A 483 -11.00 1.27 23.46
C ASP A 483 -10.76 2.30 22.34
N PHE A 484 -10.03 1.87 21.31
CA PHE A 484 -9.71 2.71 20.17
C PHE A 484 -11.00 3.10 19.41
N ASP A 485 -11.14 4.38 19.17
CA ASP A 485 -12.23 4.99 18.41
C ASP A 485 -11.66 6.19 17.63
N ILE A 486 -11.45 6.00 16.33
CA ILE A 486 -10.84 7.01 15.48
C ILE A 486 -11.64 8.31 15.43
N SER A 487 -12.97 8.25 15.61
CA SER A 487 -13.83 9.43 15.63
C SER A 487 -13.51 10.41 16.77
N LYS A 488 -12.78 9.94 17.79
CA LYS A 488 -12.33 10.74 18.94
C LYS A 488 -10.92 11.29 18.77
N LEU A 489 -10.30 11.10 17.61
CA LEU A 489 -8.94 11.60 17.35
C LEU A 489 -8.91 13.13 17.47
N ASN A 490 -7.97 13.65 18.27
CA ASN A 490 -7.83 15.07 18.52
C ASN A 490 -7.19 15.87 17.37
N TYR A 491 -6.62 15.19 16.37
CA TYR A 491 -5.81 15.81 15.32
C TYR A 491 -6.11 15.20 13.96
N ASP A 492 -6.24 16.05 12.94
CA ASP A 492 -6.29 15.61 11.54
C ASP A 492 -4.95 15.03 11.08
N LYS A 493 -3.83 15.63 11.53
CA LYS A 493 -2.48 15.17 11.20
C LYS A 493 -1.62 14.93 12.43
N ILE A 494 -0.96 13.78 12.44
CA ILE A 494 0.07 13.42 13.40
C ILE A 494 1.40 13.44 12.64
N ILE A 495 2.27 14.39 12.98
CA ILE A 495 3.47 14.69 12.21
C ILE A 495 4.70 14.30 13.03
N ILE A 496 5.47 13.34 12.55
CA ILE A 496 6.77 12.96 13.11
C ILE A 496 7.79 13.98 12.62
N MET A 497 8.41 14.70 13.53
CA MET A 497 9.40 15.73 13.26
C MET A 497 10.67 15.47 14.09
N THR A 498 11.59 14.72 13.52
CA THR A 498 12.88 14.32 14.13
C THR A 498 14.04 14.98 13.41
N ASP A 499 15.21 14.98 14.03
CA ASP A 499 16.44 15.49 13.45
C ASP A 499 16.83 14.68 12.20
N ALA A 500 17.57 15.31 11.29
CA ALA A 500 18.03 14.68 10.04
C ALA A 500 19.30 13.85 10.24
N ASP A 501 19.44 13.19 11.37
CA ASP A 501 20.58 12.34 11.73
C ASP A 501 20.15 10.88 11.98
N VAL A 502 21.10 10.01 12.31
CA VAL A 502 20.85 8.58 12.54
C VAL A 502 19.97 8.32 13.78
N ASP A 503 20.01 9.18 14.78
CA ASP A 503 19.20 9.06 15.99
C ASP A 503 17.75 9.46 15.70
N GLY A 504 17.55 10.55 14.96
CA GLY A 504 16.24 10.98 14.52
C GLY A 504 15.56 9.96 13.57
N ALA A 505 16.33 9.37 12.66
CA ALA A 505 15.85 8.28 11.79
C ALA A 505 15.43 7.05 12.62
N HIS A 506 16.17 6.72 13.68
CA HIS A 506 15.81 5.62 14.58
C HIS A 506 14.53 5.93 15.38
N ILE A 507 14.37 7.15 15.90
CA ILE A 507 13.15 7.56 16.60
C ILE A 507 11.93 7.51 15.67
N ALA A 508 12.06 8.00 14.43
CA ALA A 508 11.02 7.90 13.43
C ALA A 508 10.63 6.43 13.15
N THR A 509 11.62 5.53 13.04
CA THR A 509 11.37 4.09 12.83
C THR A 509 10.64 3.45 14.02
N LEU A 510 11.00 3.80 15.26
CA LEU A 510 10.32 3.34 16.46
C LEU A 510 8.86 3.82 16.51
N LEU A 511 8.61 5.09 16.16
CA LEU A 511 7.27 5.65 16.07
C LEU A 511 6.44 4.98 14.96
N LEU A 512 7.02 4.76 13.79
CA LEU A 512 6.36 4.04 12.70
C LEU A 512 6.01 2.60 13.11
N THR A 513 6.90 1.90 13.82
CA THR A 513 6.63 0.58 14.38
C THR A 513 5.46 0.62 15.36
N PHE A 514 5.42 1.63 16.24
CA PHE A 514 4.32 1.84 17.19
C PHE A 514 2.98 2.10 16.47
N PHE A 515 2.94 2.97 15.48
CA PHE A 515 1.73 3.23 14.70
C PHE A 515 1.30 2.00 13.92
N TYR A 516 2.21 1.32 13.26
CA TYR A 516 1.92 0.12 12.47
C TYR A 516 1.31 -1.00 13.32
N ARG A 517 1.82 -1.21 14.56
CA ARG A 517 1.36 -2.29 15.45
C ARG A 517 0.10 -1.96 16.24
N PHE A 518 -0.09 -0.72 16.64
CA PHE A 518 -1.16 -0.33 17.56
C PHE A 518 -2.21 0.61 16.99
N TYR A 519 -1.90 1.31 15.90
CA TYR A 519 -2.78 2.26 15.24
C TYR A 519 -2.76 2.13 13.71
N PRO A 520 -2.97 0.91 13.16
CA PRO A 520 -2.94 0.71 11.70
C PRO A 520 -3.99 1.56 10.99
N ASP A 521 -5.13 1.82 11.63
CA ASP A 521 -6.21 2.63 11.07
C ASP A 521 -5.80 4.11 10.89
N LEU A 522 -4.93 4.65 11.75
CA LEU A 522 -4.40 6.01 11.57
C LEU A 522 -3.48 6.12 10.35
N ILE A 523 -2.83 5.02 9.96
CA ILE A 523 -2.02 4.97 8.74
C ILE A 523 -2.93 4.84 7.51
N SER A 524 -3.89 3.91 7.54
CA SER A 524 -4.78 3.64 6.40
C SER A 524 -5.70 4.83 6.09
N GLU A 525 -6.12 5.58 7.11
CA GLU A 525 -6.92 6.80 6.94
C GLU A 525 -6.08 8.06 6.68
N GLY A 526 -4.75 7.90 6.61
CA GLY A 526 -3.85 8.95 6.12
C GLY A 526 -3.53 10.05 7.13
N HIS A 527 -3.62 9.77 8.44
CA HIS A 527 -3.34 10.73 9.51
C HIS A 527 -1.85 10.86 9.87
N ILE A 528 -0.99 9.92 9.45
CA ILE A 528 0.43 9.89 9.85
C ILE A 528 1.31 10.52 8.78
N TYR A 529 2.16 11.46 9.19
CA TYR A 529 3.09 12.18 8.32
C TYR A 529 4.49 12.24 8.92
N ILE A 530 5.49 12.40 8.05
CA ILE A 530 6.87 12.72 8.40
C ILE A 530 7.16 14.11 7.85
N ALA A 531 7.63 15.02 8.70
CA ALA A 531 8.11 16.33 8.28
C ALA A 531 9.48 16.21 7.60
N ILE A 532 9.67 16.98 6.54
CA ILE A 532 10.95 17.04 5.82
C ILE A 532 11.53 18.44 6.04
N PRO A 533 12.40 18.62 7.04
CA PRO A 533 13.11 19.89 7.24
C PRO A 533 14.17 20.08 6.15
N PRO A 534 14.58 21.33 5.84
CA PRO A 534 15.68 21.58 4.92
C PRO A 534 17.00 21.11 5.52
N LEU A 535 17.89 20.58 4.66
CA LEU A 535 19.25 20.21 5.02
C LEU A 535 20.20 21.39 4.96
N TYR A 536 19.93 22.35 4.06
CA TYR A 536 20.81 23.49 3.82
C TYR A 536 20.06 24.80 3.76
N ARG A 537 20.69 25.82 4.31
CA ARG A 537 20.36 27.23 4.09
C ARG A 537 21.47 27.85 3.25
N VAL A 538 21.13 28.35 2.08
CA VAL A 538 22.06 29.02 1.18
C VAL A 538 21.59 30.44 0.93
N GLY A 539 22.52 31.37 0.78
CA GLY A 539 22.11 32.72 0.49
C GLY A 539 23.23 33.75 0.44
N GLU A 540 22.89 34.89 -0.14
CA GLU A 540 23.72 36.08 -0.23
C GLU A 540 22.91 37.26 0.34
N GLY A 541 23.33 37.79 1.49
CA GLY A 541 22.66 38.89 2.17
C GLY A 541 21.21 38.56 2.57
N LYS A 542 20.25 39.27 1.98
CA LYS A 542 18.80 39.06 2.28
C LYS A 542 18.15 37.95 1.44
N ASN A 543 18.81 37.47 0.39
CA ASN A 543 18.26 36.40 -0.45
C ASN A 543 18.65 35.04 0.12
N ILE A 544 17.76 34.46 0.91
CA ILE A 544 17.93 33.14 1.54
C ILE A 544 17.10 32.14 0.76
N LYS A 545 17.68 30.94 0.52
CA LYS A 545 16.98 29.80 -0.03
C LYS A 545 17.26 28.57 0.81
N TYR A 546 16.25 27.75 1.03
CA TYR A 546 16.37 26.47 1.72
C TYR A 546 16.41 25.34 0.69
N LEU A 547 17.28 24.36 0.91
CA LEU A 547 17.48 23.20 0.04
C LEU A 547 17.32 21.93 0.87
N TYR A 548 16.68 20.94 0.26
CA TYR A 548 16.23 19.73 0.96
C TYR A 548 17.05 18.48 0.61
N SER A 549 18.00 18.58 -0.34
CA SER A 549 18.89 17.48 -0.71
C SER A 549 20.27 17.96 -1.15
N ASP A 550 21.24 17.03 -1.14
CA ASP A 550 22.59 17.27 -1.68
C ASP A 550 22.56 17.56 -3.18
N ASP A 551 21.64 16.93 -3.91
CA ASP A 551 21.43 17.17 -5.33
C ASP A 551 20.97 18.61 -5.61
N GLU A 552 20.08 19.13 -4.77
CA GLU A 552 19.65 20.53 -4.86
C GLU A 552 20.82 21.49 -4.60
N LEU A 553 21.66 21.16 -3.61
CA LEU A 553 22.87 21.95 -3.34
C LEU A 553 23.85 21.89 -4.50
N ALA A 554 24.05 20.73 -5.10
CA ALA A 554 24.92 20.56 -6.26
C ALA A 554 24.41 21.34 -7.48
N LYS A 555 23.09 21.31 -7.73
CA LYS A 555 22.43 22.10 -8.77
C LYS A 555 22.59 23.61 -8.48
N TYR A 556 22.35 24.02 -7.23
CA TYR A 556 22.49 25.41 -6.82
C TYR A 556 23.91 25.93 -7.06
N ARG A 557 24.94 25.16 -6.68
CA ARG A 557 26.36 25.48 -6.92
C ARG A 557 26.70 25.64 -8.41
N LYS A 558 26.08 24.85 -9.29
CA LYS A 558 26.31 24.94 -10.75
C LYS A 558 25.68 26.17 -11.38
N THR A 559 24.56 26.65 -10.83
CA THR A 559 23.78 27.76 -11.40
C THR A 559 24.14 29.12 -10.81
N HIS A 560 24.83 29.17 -9.66
CA HIS A 560 25.19 30.40 -8.95
C HIS A 560 26.70 30.56 -8.90
N THR A 561 27.20 31.57 -9.63
CA THR A 561 28.63 31.89 -9.73
C THR A 561 29.10 32.93 -8.71
N SER A 562 28.17 33.62 -8.02
CA SER A 562 28.47 34.58 -6.96
C SER A 562 28.82 33.86 -5.63
N LYS A 563 29.57 34.54 -4.77
CA LYS A 563 29.88 34.03 -3.43
C LYS A 563 28.60 33.98 -2.58
N PHE A 564 28.23 32.82 -2.10
CA PHE A 564 27.11 32.62 -1.18
C PHE A 564 27.58 31.83 0.06
N THR A 565 26.86 32.00 1.15
CA THR A 565 27.07 31.23 2.40
C THR A 565 26.25 29.96 2.35
N ILE A 566 26.80 28.88 2.90
CA ILE A 566 26.11 27.61 3.09
C ILE A 566 26.12 27.32 4.59
N GLN A 567 24.95 27.09 5.14
CA GLN A 567 24.77 26.54 6.50
C GLN A 567 24.10 25.19 6.34
N ARG A 568 24.69 24.12 6.90
CA ARG A 568 24.08 22.80 6.99
C ARG A 568 23.41 22.69 8.35
N TYR A 569 22.16 22.23 8.35
CA TYR A 569 21.42 21.90 9.56
C TYR A 569 21.61 20.42 9.89
N LYS A 570 22.09 20.11 11.10
CA LYS A 570 22.23 18.74 11.63
C LYS A 570 21.05 18.34 12.50
N GLY A 571 20.35 19.32 13.06
CA GLY A 571 19.18 19.09 13.89
C GLY A 571 18.24 20.30 13.90
N LEU A 572 17.00 20.05 14.26
CA LEU A 572 15.91 21.05 14.35
C LEU A 572 16.22 22.14 15.41
N GLY A 573 17.03 21.79 16.41
CA GLY A 573 17.46 22.73 17.45
C GLY A 573 18.44 23.81 16.97
N GLU A 574 19.00 23.65 15.74
CA GLU A 574 19.89 24.64 15.12
C GLU A 574 19.12 25.73 14.36
N MET A 575 17.81 25.53 14.16
CA MET A 575 16.92 26.50 13.53
C MET A 575 16.34 27.42 14.60
N ASP A 576 16.30 28.71 14.31
CA ASP A 576 15.47 29.61 15.11
C ASP A 576 13.97 29.36 14.84
N ALA A 577 13.10 29.91 15.69
CA ALA A 577 11.66 29.63 15.64
C ALA A 577 11.02 30.07 14.31
N ASP A 578 11.47 31.19 13.74
CA ASP A 578 10.91 31.72 12.49
C ASP A 578 11.32 30.83 11.31
N GLN A 579 12.59 30.38 11.26
CA GLN A 579 13.08 29.44 10.25
C GLN A 579 12.33 28.10 10.32
N LEU A 580 12.17 27.54 11.53
CA LEU A 580 11.46 26.29 11.74
C LEU A 580 9.99 26.40 11.33
N TYR A 581 9.35 27.52 11.63
CA TYR A 581 7.98 27.77 11.18
C TYR A 581 7.90 27.83 9.67
N GLU A 582 8.69 28.71 9.04
CA GLU A 582 8.64 28.98 7.60
C GLU A 582 8.93 27.74 6.74
N THR A 583 9.86 26.88 7.18
CA THR A 583 10.33 25.74 6.38
C THR A 583 9.62 24.43 6.66
N THR A 584 9.17 24.22 7.93
CA THR A 584 8.80 22.88 8.40
C THR A 584 7.40 22.82 9.03
N MET A 585 6.92 23.92 9.62
CA MET A 585 5.65 23.91 10.35
C MET A 585 4.52 24.68 9.65
N ASN A 586 4.82 25.64 8.80
CA ASN A 586 3.80 26.42 8.08
C ASN A 586 3.10 25.55 7.03
N PRO A 587 1.78 25.36 7.10
CA PRO A 587 1.01 24.55 6.16
C PRO A 587 1.16 24.94 4.68
N GLU A 588 1.50 26.20 4.39
CA GLU A 588 1.61 26.72 3.03
C GLU A 588 2.99 26.42 2.38
N THR A 589 4.04 26.22 3.16
CA THR A 589 5.42 26.15 2.65
C THR A 589 6.17 24.88 3.01
N ARG A 590 5.70 24.15 4.04
CA ARG A 590 6.34 22.92 4.52
C ARG A 590 6.21 21.75 3.56
N LEU A 591 7.15 20.81 3.65
CA LEU A 591 7.08 19.52 2.98
C LEU A 591 6.72 18.43 4.00
N LEU A 592 5.67 17.67 3.71
CA LEU A 592 5.26 16.50 4.48
C LEU A 592 5.21 15.27 3.58
N LYS A 593 5.72 14.15 4.09
CA LYS A 593 5.58 12.83 3.49
C LYS A 593 4.51 12.06 4.24
N GLN A 594 3.40 11.75 3.59
CA GLN A 594 2.35 10.90 4.16
C GLN A 594 2.87 9.46 4.26
N VAL A 595 2.60 8.81 5.40
CA VAL A 595 2.93 7.40 5.61
C VAL A 595 1.79 6.55 5.08
N SER A 596 2.12 5.60 4.20
CA SER A 596 1.16 4.66 3.64
C SER A 596 1.76 3.24 3.63
N VAL A 597 0.89 2.24 3.64
CA VAL A 597 1.27 0.83 3.54
C VAL A 597 0.73 0.29 2.22
N ASN A 598 1.61 0.12 1.24
CA ASN A 598 1.23 -0.40 -0.08
C ASN A 598 1.09 -1.94 -0.08
N SER A 599 1.87 -2.62 0.75
CA SER A 599 1.83 -4.07 0.95
C SER A 599 1.95 -4.37 2.44
N ARG A 600 0.91 -4.98 3.02
CA ARG A 600 0.94 -5.43 4.42
C ARG A 600 1.99 -6.51 4.65
N ILE A 601 2.22 -7.36 3.66
CA ILE A 601 3.22 -8.44 3.73
C ILE A 601 4.61 -7.82 3.85
N GLU A 602 4.97 -6.95 2.90
CA GLU A 602 6.28 -6.28 2.92
C GLU A 602 6.47 -5.47 4.19
N ALA A 603 5.45 -4.71 4.61
CA ALA A 603 5.51 -3.90 5.82
C ALA A 603 5.71 -4.76 7.07
N ASN A 604 5.00 -5.90 7.15
CA ASN A 604 5.15 -6.83 8.28
C ASN A 604 6.53 -7.49 8.28
N GLN A 605 6.98 -8.02 7.14
CA GLN A 605 8.30 -8.63 7.00
C GLN A 605 9.42 -7.61 7.31
N LEU A 606 9.32 -6.40 6.76
CA LEU A 606 10.29 -5.34 7.01
C LEU A 606 10.33 -4.94 8.49
N THR A 607 9.16 -4.80 9.13
CA THR A 607 9.07 -4.47 10.55
C THR A 607 9.67 -5.59 11.40
N GLN A 608 9.37 -6.85 11.12
CA GLN A 608 9.96 -7.99 11.83
C GLN A 608 11.47 -8.08 11.62
N THR A 609 11.95 -7.89 10.38
CA THR A 609 13.38 -7.91 10.06
C THR A 609 14.16 -6.81 10.77
N LEU A 610 13.65 -5.57 10.70
CA LEU A 610 14.38 -4.41 11.23
C LEU A 610 14.21 -4.24 12.74
N MET A 611 13.02 -4.52 13.27
CA MET A 611 12.66 -4.21 14.66
C MET A 611 12.48 -5.45 15.55
N GLY A 612 12.46 -6.65 14.95
CA GLY A 612 12.34 -7.92 15.69
C GLY A 612 13.59 -8.26 16.52
N THR A 613 13.52 -9.38 17.24
CA THR A 613 14.59 -9.85 18.14
C THR A 613 15.76 -10.52 17.41
N GLU A 614 15.51 -11.07 16.23
CA GLU A 614 16.50 -11.79 15.44
C GLU A 614 17.51 -10.83 14.79
N VAL A 615 18.80 -11.11 14.97
CA VAL A 615 19.88 -10.27 14.46
C VAL A 615 20.29 -10.65 13.04
N ALA A 616 20.25 -11.94 12.72
CA ALA A 616 20.72 -12.45 11.43
C ALA A 616 19.95 -11.90 10.22
N PRO A 617 18.60 -11.90 10.19
CA PRO A 617 17.84 -11.32 9.08
C PRO A 617 18.07 -9.82 8.91
N ARG A 618 18.24 -9.09 10.04
CA ARG A 618 18.54 -7.65 10.01
C ARG A 618 19.92 -7.36 9.41
N ARG A 619 20.93 -8.16 9.77
CA ARG A 619 22.27 -8.03 9.21
C ARG A 619 22.26 -8.27 7.71
N GLU A 620 21.65 -9.35 7.26
CA GLU A 620 21.50 -9.69 5.85
C GLU A 620 20.79 -8.56 5.08
N TYR A 621 19.71 -8.03 5.64
CA TYR A 621 19.00 -6.89 5.03
C TYR A 621 19.91 -5.67 4.87
N ILE A 622 20.68 -5.30 5.92
CA ILE A 622 21.60 -4.16 5.88
C ILE A 622 22.71 -4.39 4.85
N GLU A 623 23.28 -5.59 4.80
CA GLU A 623 24.34 -5.93 3.84
C GLU A 623 23.84 -5.87 2.39
N THR A 624 22.64 -6.39 2.14
CA THR A 624 22.01 -6.42 0.80
C THR A 624 21.61 -5.02 0.32
N HIS A 625 21.19 -4.13 1.23
CA HIS A 625 20.71 -2.77 0.89
C HIS A 625 21.73 -1.68 1.20
N SER A 626 22.97 -2.06 1.48
CA SER A 626 24.03 -1.10 1.83
C SER A 626 24.32 -0.07 0.73
N ALA A 627 24.13 -0.45 -0.53
CA ALA A 627 24.30 0.43 -1.69
C ALA A 627 23.21 1.52 -1.81
N ASP A 628 22.03 1.29 -1.19
CA ASP A 628 20.91 2.24 -1.20
C ASP A 628 20.98 3.21 -0.01
N ALA A 629 21.90 2.98 0.94
CA ALA A 629 22.02 3.80 2.13
C ALA A 629 22.64 5.17 1.80
N VAL A 630 21.92 6.22 2.17
CA VAL A 630 22.48 7.58 2.19
C VAL A 630 23.21 7.74 3.50
N LEU A 631 24.54 7.62 3.46
CA LEU A 631 25.38 7.78 4.64
C LEU A 631 25.78 9.24 4.79
N ASP A 632 25.58 9.79 5.98
CA ASP A 632 26.13 11.07 6.39
C ASP A 632 27.55 10.84 6.91
N ILE A 633 28.53 10.79 5.97
CA ILE A 633 29.95 10.62 6.25
C ILE A 633 30.65 11.97 6.25
#